data_9c6d100a8ef428a459c4060ae1d4c782
#
_entry.id   9c6d100a8ef428a459c4060ae1d4c782
#
_cell.length_a   1.000
_cell.length_b   1.000
_cell.length_c   1.000
_cell.angle_alpha   90.00
_cell.angle_beta   90.00
_cell.angle_gamma   90.00
#
_symmetry.space_group_name_H-M   'P 1'
#
loop_
_entity.id
_entity.type
_entity.pdbx_description
1 polymer ?
#
loop_
_entity_poly.entity_id
_entity_poly.type
_entity_poly.pdbx_seq_one_letter_code
_entity_poly.pdbx_strand_id
1 'polypeptide(L)'
;HDYGTNSLIWHLVAMLLWVGGLMALTAHALRRGPHLTQATHRYSRIALFSVIAMAASGVVNALIRVRLEDLTQYNYGIVLIVKTVGIVVLGVIGYVHRARTIPVLEKEPGAFRRLAVGEVLIMASISGLAVTLGRTPPPPPLDPNLTRMQVQMGYNLSEPLTWTNWVTMWRPELLFSVIAILLAVYYLHLTRRVDGWKASRTAWWLLGCATVVVTLSSGLGMQMPASYSVHMTVHMILSMGVPVFLVLGAPLTLIGQAYPAGEFNPRMWAESFQRSKFLRVVTFPPVSAIQFLVFFYAMYIFIPLYELMISEHAGHVIMNAVFMISGYFYFWELIGPDHIEGRVTAKTRLAWLWVSMPFHLFMGVYLMQ
;
A
#
# COMPACT_ATOMS: atom_id res chain seq x y z
N HIS A 1 2.62 2.94 -17.99
CA HIS A 1 1.32 3.03 -17.29
C HIS A 1 1.43 2.68 -15.81
N ASP A 2 2.04 1.54 -15.43
CA ASP A 2 2.06 1.04 -14.05
C ASP A 2 2.71 2.02 -13.06
N TYR A 3 3.86 2.59 -13.41
CA TYR A 3 4.53 3.57 -12.56
C TYR A 3 3.68 4.82 -12.32
N GLY A 4 2.99 5.29 -13.36
CA GLY A 4 2.10 6.44 -13.26
C GLY A 4 0.93 6.16 -12.32
N THR A 5 0.29 5.00 -12.45
CA THR A 5 -0.85 4.61 -11.61
C THR A 5 -0.42 4.35 -10.17
N ASN A 6 0.66 3.56 -9.96
CA ASN A 6 1.15 3.24 -8.62
C ASN A 6 1.61 4.50 -7.86
N SER A 7 2.35 5.39 -8.53
CA SER A 7 2.76 6.66 -7.91
C SER A 7 1.58 7.59 -7.64
N LEU A 8 0.54 7.56 -8.50
CA LEU A 8 -0.70 8.31 -8.27
C LEU A 8 -1.47 7.77 -7.05
N ILE A 9 -1.52 6.47 -6.84
CA ILE A 9 -2.13 5.88 -5.63
C ILE A 9 -1.43 6.41 -4.38
N TRP A 10 -0.10 6.37 -4.33
CA TRP A 10 0.66 6.94 -3.22
C TRP A 10 0.37 8.43 -3.02
N HIS A 11 0.30 9.17 -4.11
CA HIS A 11 0.02 10.61 -4.10
C HIS A 11 -1.36 10.92 -3.50
N LEU A 12 -2.39 10.19 -3.95
CA LEU A 12 -3.77 10.37 -3.49
C LEU A 12 -3.95 9.95 -2.03
N VAL A 13 -3.39 8.81 -1.62
CA VAL A 13 -3.45 8.36 -0.22
C VAL A 13 -2.75 9.36 0.70
N ALA A 14 -1.56 9.82 0.32
CA ALA A 14 -0.83 10.83 1.10
C ALA A 14 -1.61 12.16 1.18
N MET A 15 -2.22 12.59 0.08
CA MET A 15 -3.07 13.79 0.04
C MET A 15 -4.30 13.64 0.95
N LEU A 16 -4.99 12.52 0.90
CA LEU A 16 -6.15 12.26 1.75
C LEU A 16 -5.79 12.27 3.25
N LEU A 17 -4.67 11.68 3.61
CA LEU A 17 -4.18 11.69 5.00
C LEU A 17 -3.78 13.09 5.45
N TRP A 18 -3.17 13.87 4.57
CA TRP A 18 -2.73 15.24 4.88
C TRP A 18 -3.91 16.20 4.97
N VAL A 19 -4.67 16.35 3.89
CA VAL A 19 -5.81 17.28 3.82
C VAL A 19 -6.94 16.85 4.76
N GLY A 20 -7.34 15.59 4.72
CA GLY A 20 -8.39 15.04 5.58
C GLY A 20 -8.02 15.10 7.05
N GLY A 21 -6.75 14.82 7.39
CA GLY A 21 -6.23 14.95 8.75
C GLY A 21 -6.27 16.40 9.25
N LEU A 22 -5.90 17.39 8.42
CA LEU A 22 -6.01 18.80 8.79
C LEU A 22 -7.46 19.24 8.98
N MET A 23 -8.35 18.82 8.09
CA MET A 23 -9.78 19.09 8.21
C MET A 23 -10.36 18.52 9.52
N ALA A 24 -10.03 17.28 9.82
CA ALA A 24 -10.46 16.62 11.06
C ALA A 24 -9.92 17.33 12.30
N LEU A 25 -8.64 17.70 12.31
CA LEU A 25 -8.01 18.43 13.40
C LEU A 25 -8.63 19.83 13.56
N THR A 26 -8.89 20.53 12.48
CA THR A 26 -9.56 21.83 12.50
C THR A 26 -10.98 21.73 13.02
N ALA A 27 -11.75 20.74 12.60
CA ALA A 27 -13.09 20.47 13.12
C ALA A 27 -13.06 20.10 14.61
N HIS A 28 -12.08 19.34 15.06
CA HIS A 28 -11.87 19.02 16.48
C HIS A 28 -11.55 20.27 17.30
N ALA A 29 -10.68 21.16 16.80
CA ALA A 29 -10.35 22.41 17.44
C ALA A 29 -11.54 23.37 17.53
N LEU A 30 -12.37 23.46 16.47
CA LEU A 30 -13.58 24.31 16.44
C LEU A 30 -14.62 23.82 17.44
N ARG A 31 -14.73 22.51 17.65
CA ARG A 31 -15.61 21.91 18.65
C ARG A 31 -15.04 21.95 20.08
N ARG A 32 -13.88 22.60 20.30
CA ARG A 32 -13.17 22.64 21.58
C ARG A 32 -12.92 21.24 22.15
N GLY A 33 -12.56 20.29 21.26
CA GLY A 33 -12.30 18.90 21.65
C GLY A 33 -11.14 18.78 22.66
N PRO A 34 -11.17 17.77 23.54
CA PRO A 34 -10.13 17.55 24.54
C PRO A 34 -8.81 17.13 23.87
N HIS A 35 -7.68 17.36 24.55
CA HIS A 35 -6.34 16.91 24.12
C HIS A 35 -5.89 17.45 22.75
N LEU A 36 -6.27 18.67 22.38
CA LEU A 36 -5.95 19.28 21.08
C LEU A 36 -4.44 19.30 20.80
N THR A 37 -3.60 19.64 21.78
CA THR A 37 -2.15 19.65 21.67
C THR A 37 -1.60 18.29 21.27
N GLN A 38 -2.08 17.22 21.91
CA GLN A 38 -1.66 15.85 21.60
C GLN A 38 -2.11 15.42 20.20
N ALA A 39 -3.35 15.75 19.80
CA ALA A 39 -3.88 15.51 18.48
C ALA A 39 -3.05 16.23 17.40
N THR A 40 -2.69 17.49 17.65
CA THR A 40 -1.85 18.30 16.75
C THR A 40 -0.45 17.70 16.57
N HIS A 41 0.19 17.26 17.66
CA HIS A 41 1.50 16.59 17.57
C HIS A 41 1.45 15.29 16.75
N ARG A 42 0.38 14.49 16.90
CA ARG A 42 0.19 13.26 16.12
C ARG A 42 -0.04 13.56 14.65
N TYR A 43 -0.95 14.49 14.38
CA TYR A 43 -1.21 14.94 13.01
C TYR A 43 0.05 15.49 12.34
N SER A 44 0.84 16.29 13.04
CA SER A 44 2.08 16.87 12.51
C SER A 44 3.08 15.79 12.02
N ARG A 45 3.15 14.64 12.68
CA ARG A 45 3.96 13.49 12.19
C ARG A 45 3.37 12.87 10.93
N ILE A 46 2.06 12.63 10.93
CA ILE A 46 1.36 12.09 9.75
C ILE A 46 1.52 13.04 8.57
N ALA A 47 1.33 14.36 8.78
CA ALA A 47 1.50 15.39 7.76
C ALA A 47 2.92 15.38 7.16
N LEU A 48 3.97 15.25 7.99
CA LEU A 48 5.34 15.17 7.50
C LEU A 48 5.55 13.98 6.56
N PHE A 49 5.11 12.78 6.97
CA PHE A 49 5.23 11.58 6.13
C PHE A 49 4.40 11.71 4.84
N SER A 50 3.21 12.31 4.93
CA SER A 50 2.36 12.55 3.76
C SER A 50 3.00 13.51 2.76
N VAL A 51 3.61 14.61 3.23
CA VAL A 51 4.32 15.55 2.35
C VAL A 51 5.52 14.88 1.67
N ILE A 52 6.29 14.06 2.39
CA ILE A 52 7.42 13.31 1.81
C ILE A 52 6.91 12.32 0.75
N ALA A 53 5.87 11.56 1.06
CA ALA A 53 5.27 10.61 0.11
C ALA A 53 4.69 11.31 -1.13
N MET A 54 4.03 12.46 -0.95
CA MET A 54 3.53 13.29 -2.05
C MET A 54 4.66 13.85 -2.91
N ALA A 55 5.74 14.31 -2.30
CA ALA A 55 6.91 14.82 -3.03
C ALA A 55 7.55 13.70 -3.85
N ALA A 56 7.82 12.56 -3.23
CA ALA A 56 8.43 11.40 -3.90
C ALA A 56 7.56 10.89 -5.07
N SER A 57 6.26 10.68 -4.83
CA SER A 57 5.32 10.25 -5.87
C SER A 57 5.14 11.31 -6.96
N GLY A 58 5.17 12.59 -6.60
CA GLY A 58 5.12 13.71 -7.54
C GLY A 58 6.34 13.75 -8.46
N VAL A 59 7.54 13.52 -7.94
CA VAL A 59 8.76 13.41 -8.73
C VAL A 59 8.67 12.24 -9.72
N VAL A 60 8.24 11.05 -9.26
CA VAL A 60 8.04 9.89 -10.15
C VAL A 60 7.06 10.21 -11.28
N ASN A 61 5.91 10.83 -10.96
CA ASN A 61 4.92 11.24 -11.97
C ASN A 61 5.46 12.29 -12.94
N ALA A 62 6.28 13.23 -12.46
CA ALA A 62 6.91 14.24 -13.31
C ALA A 62 7.90 13.59 -14.29
N LEU A 63 8.81 12.76 -13.80
CA LEU A 63 9.84 12.10 -14.62
C LEU A 63 9.28 11.19 -15.73
N ILE A 64 8.08 10.63 -15.50
CA ILE A 64 7.40 9.78 -16.51
C ILE A 64 6.77 10.64 -17.62
N ARG A 65 6.37 11.89 -17.33
CA ARG A 65 5.53 12.70 -18.21
C ARG A 65 6.24 13.85 -18.87
N VAL A 66 7.33 14.35 -18.27
CA VAL A 66 8.02 15.58 -18.72
C VAL A 66 9.52 15.38 -18.63
N ARG A 67 10.22 15.79 -19.65
CA ARG A 67 11.67 15.91 -19.64
C ARG A 67 12.07 17.22 -18.97
N LEU A 68 13.25 17.26 -18.41
CA LEU A 68 13.78 18.49 -17.81
C LEU A 68 13.87 19.65 -18.81
N GLU A 69 14.15 19.34 -20.08
CA GLU A 69 14.24 20.28 -21.19
C GLU A 69 12.87 20.91 -21.53
N ASP A 70 11.79 20.15 -21.37
CA ASP A 70 10.42 20.55 -21.73
C ASP A 70 9.71 21.34 -20.63
N LEU A 71 10.29 21.44 -19.42
CA LEU A 71 9.67 22.05 -18.25
C LEU A 71 9.27 23.52 -18.48
N THR A 72 10.04 24.26 -19.26
CA THR A 72 9.78 25.68 -19.56
C THR A 72 9.13 25.91 -20.92
N GLN A 73 9.12 24.91 -21.80
CA GLN A 73 8.62 25.05 -23.17
C GLN A 73 7.13 24.75 -23.30
N TYR A 74 6.57 23.94 -22.40
CA TYR A 74 5.16 23.53 -22.44
C TYR A 74 4.39 24.01 -21.23
N ASN A 75 3.12 24.36 -21.43
CA ASN A 75 2.22 24.79 -20.35
C ASN A 75 2.15 23.76 -19.20
N TYR A 76 2.22 22.46 -19.52
CA TYR A 76 2.25 21.40 -18.53
C TYR A 76 3.45 21.55 -17.58
N GLY A 77 4.64 21.81 -18.11
CA GLY A 77 5.85 22.01 -17.32
C GLY A 77 5.78 23.26 -16.44
N ILE A 78 5.25 24.36 -16.96
CA ILE A 78 5.05 25.61 -16.21
C ILE A 78 4.10 25.38 -15.01
N VAL A 79 2.96 24.73 -15.24
CA VAL A 79 2.00 24.40 -14.16
C VAL A 79 2.63 23.45 -13.13
N LEU A 80 3.46 22.52 -13.58
CA LEU A 80 4.22 21.61 -12.69
C LEU A 80 5.21 22.37 -11.80
N ILE A 81 5.93 23.38 -12.35
CA ILE A 81 6.84 24.24 -11.59
C ILE A 81 6.05 25.04 -10.54
N VAL A 82 4.94 25.69 -10.94
CA VAL A 82 4.11 26.46 -10.01
C VAL A 82 3.57 25.57 -8.88
N LYS A 83 3.11 24.36 -9.19
CA LYS A 83 2.67 23.37 -8.19
C LYS A 83 3.80 22.99 -7.24
N THR A 84 5.01 22.76 -7.76
CA THR A 84 6.19 22.39 -6.97
C THR A 84 6.56 23.51 -6.00
N VAL A 85 6.61 24.76 -6.46
CA VAL A 85 6.83 25.94 -5.62
C VAL A 85 5.75 26.03 -4.53
N GLY A 86 4.49 25.82 -4.87
CA GLY A 86 3.39 25.80 -3.89
C GLY A 86 3.58 24.75 -2.81
N ILE A 87 4.03 23.54 -3.15
CA ILE A 87 4.32 22.46 -2.18
C ILE A 87 5.50 22.85 -1.27
N VAL A 88 6.54 23.47 -1.81
CA VAL A 88 7.68 23.97 -1.02
C VAL A 88 7.21 25.05 -0.02
N VAL A 89 6.39 25.99 -0.46
CA VAL A 89 5.80 27.03 0.41
C VAL A 89 4.99 26.39 1.53
N LEU A 90 4.13 25.40 1.23
CA LEU A 90 3.39 24.66 2.25
C LEU A 90 4.33 23.91 3.22
N GLY A 91 5.39 23.33 2.71
CA GLY A 91 6.40 22.66 3.54
C GLY A 91 7.06 23.63 4.54
N VAL A 92 7.40 24.83 4.10
CA VAL A 92 7.94 25.91 4.94
C VAL A 92 6.92 26.36 5.98
N ILE A 93 5.66 26.55 5.59
CA ILE A 93 4.57 26.91 6.52
C ILE A 93 4.38 25.82 7.57
N GLY A 94 4.33 24.54 7.16
CA GLY A 94 4.23 23.42 8.07
C GLY A 94 5.41 23.30 9.04
N TYR A 95 6.62 23.61 8.59
CA TYR A 95 7.81 23.71 9.43
C TYR A 95 7.68 24.84 10.47
N VAL A 96 7.25 26.04 10.05
CA VAL A 96 7.01 27.18 10.96
C VAL A 96 5.94 26.84 11.99
N HIS A 97 4.87 26.17 11.58
CA HIS A 97 3.83 25.66 12.49
C HIS A 97 4.40 24.74 13.55
N ARG A 98 5.21 23.77 13.15
CA ARG A 98 5.83 22.82 14.06
C ARG A 98 6.77 23.51 15.05
N ALA A 99 7.55 24.47 14.57
CA ALA A 99 8.58 25.13 15.37
C ALA A 99 8.04 26.22 16.32
N ARG A 100 7.01 26.96 15.89
CA ARG A 100 6.54 28.17 16.59
C ARG A 100 5.12 28.06 17.15
N THR A 101 4.19 27.46 16.42
CA THR A 101 2.76 27.48 16.81
C THR A 101 2.41 26.37 17.77
N ILE A 102 2.90 25.14 17.52
CA ILE A 102 2.58 23.99 18.39
C ILE A 102 3.03 24.21 19.85
N PRO A 103 4.24 24.76 20.14
CA PRO A 103 4.66 25.01 21.51
C PRO A 103 3.84 26.02 22.31
N VAL A 104 3.18 26.98 21.61
CA VAL A 104 2.38 28.02 22.27
C VAL A 104 0.85 27.77 22.18
N LEU A 105 0.45 26.63 21.64
CA LEU A 105 -0.95 26.29 21.38
C LEU A 105 -1.83 26.33 22.63
N GLU A 106 -1.28 25.93 23.78
CA GLU A 106 -2.00 25.97 25.06
C GLU A 106 -2.28 27.40 25.56
N LYS A 107 -1.40 28.36 25.20
CA LYS A 107 -1.52 29.76 25.61
C LYS A 107 -2.33 30.60 24.64
N GLU A 108 -2.30 30.28 23.35
CA GLU A 108 -2.95 31.05 22.29
C GLU A 108 -3.76 30.16 21.32
N PRO A 109 -4.94 29.67 21.69
CA PRO A 109 -5.76 28.82 20.79
C PRO A 109 -6.16 29.52 19.47
N GLY A 110 -6.22 30.86 19.46
CA GLY A 110 -6.53 31.64 18.26
C GLY A 110 -5.45 31.63 17.19
N ALA A 111 -4.19 31.42 17.56
CA ALA A 111 -3.08 31.32 16.62
C ALA A 111 -3.22 30.06 15.75
N PHE A 112 -3.61 28.94 16.31
CA PHE A 112 -3.90 27.69 15.58
C PHE A 112 -4.96 27.92 14.50
N ARG A 113 -6.09 28.54 14.84
CA ARG A 113 -7.19 28.74 13.90
C ARG A 113 -6.78 29.59 12.68
N ARG A 114 -6.07 30.70 12.90
CA ARG A 114 -5.60 31.56 11.79
C ARG A 114 -4.68 30.80 10.84
N LEU A 115 -3.74 30.06 11.39
CA LEU A 115 -2.77 29.29 10.62
C LEU A 115 -3.42 28.10 9.88
N ALA A 116 -4.31 27.36 10.54
CA ALA A 116 -5.04 26.23 9.92
C ALA A 116 -5.92 26.71 8.74
N VAL A 117 -6.59 27.86 8.87
CA VAL A 117 -7.36 28.44 7.75
C VAL A 117 -6.44 28.81 6.60
N GLY A 118 -5.30 29.44 6.88
CA GLY A 118 -4.30 29.77 5.83
C GLY A 118 -3.79 28.52 5.11
N GLU A 119 -3.45 27.46 5.84
CA GLU A 119 -3.02 26.17 5.25
C GLU A 119 -4.12 25.56 4.38
N VAL A 120 -5.36 25.53 4.84
CA VAL A 120 -6.50 24.99 4.07
C VAL A 120 -6.69 25.78 2.76
N LEU A 121 -6.58 27.11 2.79
CA LEU A 121 -6.70 27.94 1.58
C LEU A 121 -5.58 27.63 0.57
N ILE A 122 -4.33 27.52 1.05
CA ILE A 122 -3.20 27.18 0.18
C ILE A 122 -3.33 25.77 -0.37
N MET A 123 -3.74 24.80 0.46
CA MET A 123 -4.02 23.43 0.00
C MET A 123 -5.11 23.38 -1.06
N ALA A 124 -6.19 24.14 -0.90
CA ALA A 124 -7.26 24.25 -1.89
C ALA A 124 -6.73 24.80 -3.21
N SER A 125 -5.88 25.86 -3.16
CA SER A 125 -5.25 26.45 -4.35
C SER A 125 -4.34 25.44 -5.07
N ILE A 126 -3.52 24.68 -4.34
CA ILE A 126 -2.65 23.64 -4.92
C ILE A 126 -3.48 22.48 -5.48
N SER A 127 -4.59 22.12 -4.84
CA SER A 127 -5.52 21.13 -5.38
C SER A 127 -6.14 21.61 -6.69
N GLY A 128 -6.49 22.90 -6.81
CA GLY A 128 -6.92 23.52 -8.06
C GLY A 128 -5.85 23.44 -9.15
N LEU A 129 -4.59 23.75 -8.83
CA LEU A 129 -3.46 23.56 -9.75
C LEU A 129 -3.27 22.10 -10.16
N ALA A 130 -3.50 21.14 -9.27
CA ALA A 130 -3.44 19.73 -9.59
C ALA A 130 -4.53 19.28 -10.58
N VAL A 131 -5.75 19.83 -10.43
CA VAL A 131 -6.84 19.62 -11.40
C VAL A 131 -6.49 20.23 -12.75
N THR A 132 -5.95 21.44 -12.77
CA THR A 132 -5.48 22.10 -14.00
C THR A 132 -4.41 21.26 -14.69
N LEU A 133 -3.42 20.77 -13.94
CA LEU A 133 -2.37 19.88 -14.48
C LEU A 133 -2.96 18.60 -15.08
N GLY A 134 -3.98 18.01 -14.46
CA GLY A 134 -4.67 16.81 -14.98
C GLY A 134 -5.44 17.06 -16.28
N ARG A 135 -5.80 18.31 -16.57
CA ARG A 135 -6.47 18.72 -17.82
C ARG A 135 -5.53 19.28 -18.88
N THR A 136 -4.29 19.55 -18.51
CA THR A 136 -3.28 20.07 -19.46
C THR A 136 -2.60 18.89 -20.13
N PRO A 137 -2.58 18.79 -21.47
CA PRO A 137 -1.92 17.71 -22.16
C PRO A 137 -0.42 17.72 -21.85
N PRO A 138 0.19 16.56 -21.56
CA PRO A 138 1.64 16.46 -21.39
C PRO A 138 2.34 16.73 -22.72
N PRO A 139 3.65 17.06 -22.70
CA PRO A 139 4.45 17.15 -23.91
C PRO A 139 4.32 15.87 -24.77
N PRO A 140 4.43 15.98 -26.10
CA PRO A 140 4.36 14.81 -26.96
C PRO A 140 5.45 13.78 -26.60
N PRO A 141 5.17 12.47 -26.72
CA PRO A 141 6.15 11.43 -26.44
C PRO A 141 7.34 11.54 -27.40
N LEU A 142 8.53 11.16 -26.93
CA LEU A 142 9.77 11.17 -27.69
C LEU A 142 9.76 10.28 -28.93
N ASP A 143 9.11 9.12 -28.79
CA ASP A 143 8.98 8.14 -29.85
C ASP A 143 7.51 8.09 -30.29
N PRO A 144 7.20 8.58 -31.48
CA PRO A 144 5.86 8.50 -32.04
C PRO A 144 5.45 7.08 -32.43
N ASN A 145 6.41 6.14 -32.50
CA ASN A 145 6.22 4.75 -32.96
C ASN A 145 6.16 3.74 -31.80
N LEU A 146 5.59 4.14 -30.66
CA LEU A 146 5.40 3.23 -29.53
C LEU A 146 4.60 1.98 -29.94
N THR A 147 5.09 0.81 -29.57
CA THR A 147 4.35 -0.44 -29.76
C THR A 147 3.11 -0.45 -28.85
N ARG A 148 2.09 -1.24 -29.23
CA ARG A 148 0.90 -1.42 -28.38
C ARG A 148 1.28 -1.87 -26.97
N MET A 149 2.28 -2.74 -26.84
CA MET A 149 2.78 -3.23 -25.56
C MET A 149 3.42 -2.11 -24.73
N GLN A 150 4.23 -1.24 -25.35
CA GLN A 150 4.79 -0.05 -24.67
C GLN A 150 3.71 0.92 -24.22
N VAL A 151 2.65 1.11 -25.02
CA VAL A 151 1.53 1.99 -24.64
C VAL A 151 0.77 1.42 -23.44
N GLN A 152 0.53 0.11 -23.41
CA GLN A 152 -0.24 -0.54 -22.35
C GLN A 152 0.57 -0.79 -21.08
N MET A 153 1.79 -1.32 -21.19
CA MET A 153 2.61 -1.75 -20.05
C MET A 153 3.73 -0.76 -19.70
N GLY A 154 4.11 0.13 -20.63
CA GLY A 154 5.25 1.04 -20.46
C GLY A 154 6.60 0.38 -20.71
N TYR A 155 6.66 -0.83 -21.29
CA TYR A 155 7.87 -1.56 -21.66
C TYR A 155 7.57 -2.60 -22.73
N ASN A 156 8.63 -3.08 -23.41
CA ASN A 156 8.54 -4.20 -24.35
C ASN A 156 9.05 -5.48 -23.69
N LEU A 157 8.39 -6.59 -24.00
CA LEU A 157 8.87 -7.94 -23.72
C LEU A 157 9.32 -8.54 -25.05
N SER A 158 10.62 -8.57 -25.28
CA SER A 158 11.22 -9.12 -26.51
C SER A 158 11.59 -10.60 -26.39
N GLU A 159 11.70 -11.11 -25.17
CA GLU A 159 12.20 -12.44 -24.91
C GLU A 159 11.23 -13.26 -24.05
N PRO A 160 11.13 -14.58 -24.31
CA PRO A 160 10.33 -15.48 -23.48
C PRO A 160 10.92 -15.59 -22.06
N LEU A 161 10.10 -16.01 -21.10
CA LEU A 161 10.55 -16.26 -19.73
C LEU A 161 11.52 -17.45 -19.72
N THR A 162 12.76 -17.18 -19.39
CA THR A 162 13.79 -18.18 -19.11
C THR A 162 14.24 -18.03 -17.67
N TRP A 163 14.87 -19.06 -17.11
CA TRP A 163 15.45 -18.98 -15.77
C TRP A 163 16.44 -17.81 -15.62
N THR A 164 17.17 -17.51 -16.68
CA THR A 164 18.10 -16.37 -16.74
C THR A 164 17.34 -15.06 -16.67
N ASN A 165 16.32 -14.89 -17.52
CA ASN A 165 15.53 -13.66 -17.60
C ASN A 165 14.73 -13.41 -16.33
N TRP A 166 14.31 -14.45 -15.61
CA TRP A 166 13.68 -14.30 -14.31
C TRP A 166 14.59 -13.57 -13.30
N VAL A 167 15.88 -13.88 -13.31
CA VAL A 167 16.83 -13.29 -12.36
C VAL A 167 17.43 -11.97 -12.88
N THR A 168 17.63 -11.83 -14.17
CA THR A 168 18.32 -10.66 -14.76
C THR A 168 17.39 -9.50 -15.10
N MET A 169 16.12 -9.79 -15.41
CA MET A 169 15.15 -8.75 -15.71
C MET A 169 14.54 -8.21 -14.41
N TRP A 170 14.71 -6.92 -14.16
CA TRP A 170 14.16 -6.24 -13.00
C TRP A 170 13.48 -4.95 -13.39
N ARG A 171 12.25 -4.79 -12.90
CA ARG A 171 11.47 -3.56 -12.99
C ARG A 171 10.79 -3.32 -11.64
N PRO A 172 11.30 -2.39 -10.82
CA PRO A 172 10.76 -2.15 -9.48
C PRO A 172 9.25 -1.90 -9.52
N GLU A 173 8.49 -2.69 -8.79
CA GLU A 173 7.07 -2.45 -8.60
C GLU A 173 6.89 -1.44 -7.44
N LEU A 174 6.13 -0.34 -7.68
CA LEU A 174 6.13 0.81 -6.77
C LEU A 174 5.06 0.78 -5.68
N LEU A 175 4.12 -0.16 -5.70
CA LEU A 175 3.06 -0.21 -4.69
C LEU A 175 3.35 -1.28 -3.63
N PHE A 176 3.19 -2.55 -3.98
CA PHE A 176 3.32 -3.65 -3.03
C PHE A 176 4.76 -3.88 -2.59
N SER A 177 5.72 -3.69 -3.49
CA SER A 177 7.14 -3.81 -3.15
C SER A 177 7.58 -2.71 -2.19
N VAL A 178 7.13 -1.46 -2.38
CA VAL A 178 7.40 -0.38 -1.44
C VAL A 178 6.72 -0.63 -0.10
N ILE A 179 5.46 -1.09 -0.09
CA ILE A 179 4.76 -1.49 1.14
C ILE A 179 5.55 -2.60 1.87
N ALA A 180 5.98 -3.64 1.16
CA ALA A 180 6.73 -4.74 1.74
C ALA A 180 8.06 -4.27 2.36
N ILE A 181 8.78 -3.39 1.69
CA ILE A 181 10.03 -2.78 2.21
C ILE A 181 9.74 -1.96 3.47
N LEU A 182 8.72 -1.10 3.45
CA LEU A 182 8.34 -0.30 4.62
C LEU A 182 7.93 -1.17 5.81
N LEU A 183 7.16 -2.25 5.55
CA LEU A 183 6.78 -3.23 6.57
C LEU A 183 8.00 -3.98 7.12
N ALA A 184 8.96 -4.35 6.28
CA ALA A 184 10.20 -4.99 6.72
C ALA A 184 11.04 -4.06 7.61
N VAL A 185 11.21 -2.79 7.19
CA VAL A 185 11.94 -1.78 7.97
C VAL A 185 11.26 -1.50 9.31
N TYR A 186 9.92 -1.34 9.29
CA TYR A 186 9.15 -1.13 10.52
C TYR A 186 9.25 -2.33 11.46
N TYR A 187 9.12 -3.54 10.94
CA TYR A 187 9.26 -4.77 11.72
C TYR A 187 10.65 -4.87 12.37
N LEU A 188 11.72 -4.63 11.60
CA LEU A 188 13.08 -4.60 12.12
C LEU A 188 13.29 -3.51 13.19
N HIS A 189 12.65 -2.35 13.03
CA HIS A 189 12.68 -1.31 14.06
C HIS A 189 12.00 -1.79 15.36
N LEU A 190 10.89 -2.52 15.27
CA LEU A 190 10.20 -3.07 16.43
C LEU A 190 11.00 -4.17 17.13
N THR A 191 11.67 -5.06 16.38
CA THR A 191 12.48 -6.12 16.99
C THR A 191 13.59 -5.59 17.88
N ARG A 192 14.12 -4.38 17.60
CA ARG A 192 15.13 -3.72 18.44
C ARG A 192 14.58 -3.22 19.78
N ARG A 193 13.25 -3.22 19.96
CA ARG A 193 12.58 -2.77 21.19
C ARG A 193 12.13 -3.93 22.09
N VAL A 194 12.30 -5.16 21.62
CA VAL A 194 11.79 -6.36 22.30
C VAL A 194 12.96 -7.30 22.57
N ASP A 195 13.36 -7.42 23.83
CA ASP A 195 14.41 -8.35 24.23
C ASP A 195 13.94 -9.80 24.07
N GLY A 196 14.83 -10.65 23.56
CA GLY A 196 14.53 -12.09 23.39
C GLY A 196 13.58 -12.42 22.24
N TRP A 197 13.32 -11.50 21.30
CA TRP A 197 12.51 -11.81 20.14
C TRP A 197 13.15 -12.89 19.27
N LYS A 198 12.36 -13.90 18.87
CA LYS A 198 12.87 -15.06 18.12
C LYS A 198 13.32 -14.67 16.72
N ALA A 199 14.60 -14.90 16.41
CA ALA A 199 15.18 -14.61 15.09
C ALA A 199 14.46 -15.37 13.94
N SER A 200 13.92 -16.55 14.19
CA SER A 200 13.14 -17.30 13.21
C SER A 200 11.89 -16.55 12.75
N ARG A 201 11.18 -15.85 13.65
CA ARG A 201 10.02 -15.02 13.28
C ARG A 201 10.43 -13.84 12.40
N THR A 202 11.56 -13.21 12.71
CA THR A 202 12.14 -12.14 11.88
C THR A 202 12.51 -12.67 10.51
N ALA A 203 13.14 -13.84 10.43
CA ALA A 203 13.49 -14.45 9.16
C ALA A 203 12.27 -14.76 8.30
N TRP A 204 11.19 -15.31 8.87
CA TRP A 204 9.94 -15.56 8.16
C TRP A 204 9.30 -14.28 7.63
N TRP A 205 9.23 -13.23 8.46
CA TRP A 205 8.66 -11.95 8.03
C TRP A 205 9.45 -11.34 6.88
N LEU A 206 10.77 -11.29 6.99
CA LEU A 206 11.65 -10.75 5.94
C LEU A 206 11.58 -11.59 4.67
N LEU A 207 11.49 -12.90 4.79
CA LEU A 207 11.30 -13.79 3.64
C LEU A 207 9.98 -13.48 2.92
N GLY A 208 8.88 -13.27 3.67
CA GLY A 208 7.60 -12.87 3.09
C GLY A 208 7.68 -11.54 2.35
N CYS A 209 8.28 -10.52 2.97
CA CYS A 209 8.49 -9.22 2.32
C CYS A 209 9.41 -9.33 1.09
N ALA A 210 10.50 -10.08 1.17
CA ALA A 210 11.40 -10.32 0.05
C ALA A 210 10.71 -11.06 -1.10
N THR A 211 9.87 -12.05 -0.78
CA THR A 211 9.09 -12.79 -1.79
C THR A 211 8.14 -11.86 -2.55
N VAL A 212 7.46 -10.91 -1.88
CA VAL A 212 6.64 -9.90 -2.57
C VAL A 212 7.48 -9.09 -3.55
N VAL A 213 8.62 -8.55 -3.08
CA VAL A 213 9.50 -7.71 -3.91
C VAL A 213 10.03 -8.49 -5.12
N VAL A 214 10.55 -9.70 -4.90
CA VAL A 214 11.09 -10.54 -5.97
C VAL A 214 9.99 -10.94 -6.96
N THR A 215 8.85 -11.40 -6.48
CA THR A 215 7.76 -11.87 -7.36
C THR A 215 7.22 -10.75 -8.25
N LEU A 216 7.04 -9.56 -7.72
CA LEU A 216 6.41 -8.46 -8.47
C LEU A 216 7.41 -7.58 -9.23
N SER A 217 8.70 -7.56 -8.84
CA SER A 217 9.70 -6.70 -9.46
C SER A 217 10.68 -7.44 -10.38
N SER A 218 10.71 -8.78 -10.37
CA SER A 218 11.55 -9.58 -11.25
C SER A 218 10.91 -9.84 -12.63
N GLY A 219 11.56 -10.62 -13.46
CA GLY A 219 11.02 -11.10 -14.73
C GLY A 219 9.67 -11.80 -14.63
N LEU A 220 9.32 -12.41 -13.47
CA LEU A 220 7.99 -12.94 -13.22
C LEU A 220 6.93 -11.83 -13.26
N GLY A 221 7.13 -10.78 -12.47
CA GLY A 221 6.21 -9.65 -12.44
C GLY A 221 6.10 -8.93 -13.78
N MET A 222 7.22 -8.81 -14.51
CA MET A 222 7.24 -8.22 -15.85
C MET A 222 6.46 -9.05 -16.86
N GLN A 223 6.51 -10.36 -16.80
CA GLN A 223 5.82 -11.25 -17.76
C GLN A 223 4.40 -11.63 -17.35
N MET A 224 4.00 -11.31 -16.13
CA MET A 224 2.65 -11.56 -15.62
C MET A 224 1.54 -11.09 -16.56
N PRO A 225 1.57 -9.87 -17.15
CA PRO A 225 0.52 -9.41 -18.06
C PRO A 225 0.54 -10.09 -19.43
N ALA A 226 1.65 -10.68 -19.84
CA ALA A 226 1.84 -11.25 -21.15
C ALA A 226 1.61 -12.77 -21.22
N SER A 227 1.65 -13.48 -20.08
CA SER A 227 1.56 -14.93 -20.02
C SER A 227 0.60 -15.38 -18.93
N TYR A 228 -0.46 -16.11 -19.31
CA TYR A 228 -1.45 -16.64 -18.38
C TYR A 228 -0.83 -17.58 -17.34
N SER A 229 0.08 -18.45 -17.72
CA SER A 229 0.77 -19.37 -16.81
C SER A 229 1.63 -18.63 -15.79
N VAL A 230 2.33 -17.57 -16.20
CA VAL A 230 3.11 -16.71 -15.30
C VAL A 230 2.18 -15.93 -14.37
N HIS A 231 1.07 -15.39 -14.91
CA HIS A 231 0.03 -14.70 -14.15
C HIS A 231 -0.49 -15.57 -13.02
N MET A 232 -0.86 -16.82 -13.33
CA MET A 232 -1.31 -17.79 -12.34
C MET A 232 -0.23 -18.10 -11.31
N THR A 233 1.01 -18.30 -11.73
CA THR A 233 2.13 -18.59 -10.84
C THR A 233 2.37 -17.45 -9.85
N VAL A 234 2.36 -16.20 -10.33
CA VAL A 234 2.51 -15.01 -9.48
C VAL A 234 1.38 -14.95 -8.44
N HIS A 235 0.13 -15.14 -8.86
CA HIS A 235 -0.99 -15.12 -7.93
C HIS A 235 -0.96 -16.28 -6.92
N MET A 236 -0.48 -17.45 -7.30
CA MET A 236 -0.26 -18.56 -6.36
C MET A 236 0.80 -18.22 -5.30
N ILE A 237 1.91 -17.60 -5.71
CA ILE A 237 2.94 -17.14 -4.77
C ILE A 237 2.36 -16.08 -3.83
N LEU A 238 1.60 -15.10 -4.36
CA LEU A 238 1.01 -14.01 -3.57
C LEU A 238 -0.11 -14.47 -2.64
N SER A 239 -0.89 -15.48 -3.02
CA SER A 239 -2.02 -15.97 -2.22
C SER A 239 -1.65 -17.05 -1.21
N MET A 240 -0.58 -17.82 -1.46
CA MET A 240 -0.17 -18.94 -0.61
C MET A 240 1.23 -18.72 -0.01
N GLY A 241 2.26 -18.52 -0.81
CA GLY A 241 3.64 -18.42 -0.34
C GLY A 241 3.89 -17.23 0.57
N VAL A 242 3.57 -16.03 0.08
CA VAL A 242 3.74 -14.78 0.84
C VAL A 242 2.98 -14.79 2.16
N PRO A 243 1.67 -15.11 2.22
CA PRO A 243 0.92 -15.13 3.46
C PRO A 243 1.46 -16.12 4.50
N VAL A 244 1.89 -17.32 4.10
CA VAL A 244 2.51 -18.29 5.02
C VAL A 244 3.72 -17.66 5.72
N PHE A 245 4.61 -17.03 4.97
CA PHE A 245 5.81 -16.42 5.55
C PHE A 245 5.47 -15.26 6.46
N LEU A 246 4.60 -14.35 6.02
CA LEU A 246 4.21 -13.17 6.79
C LEU A 246 3.49 -13.55 8.09
N VAL A 247 2.61 -14.53 8.05
CA VAL A 247 1.86 -15.00 9.22
C VAL A 247 2.80 -15.60 10.28
N LEU A 248 3.81 -16.38 9.86
CA LEU A 248 4.79 -16.97 10.77
C LEU A 248 5.68 -15.92 11.45
N GLY A 249 5.75 -14.73 10.89
CA GLY A 249 6.44 -13.57 11.49
C GLY A 249 5.77 -13.04 12.77
N ALA A 250 4.50 -13.35 13.04
CA ALA A 250 3.77 -12.87 14.22
C ALA A 250 3.82 -11.35 14.46
N PRO A 251 3.44 -10.52 13.49
CA PRO A 251 3.60 -9.07 13.56
C PRO A 251 2.77 -8.42 14.67
N LEU A 252 1.57 -8.91 14.96
CA LEU A 252 0.71 -8.33 15.99
C LEU A 252 1.23 -8.64 17.40
N THR A 253 1.79 -9.82 17.61
CA THR A 253 2.50 -10.16 18.85
C THR A 253 3.70 -9.26 19.07
N LEU A 254 4.49 -8.99 18.00
CA LEU A 254 5.61 -8.06 18.08
C LEU A 254 5.17 -6.64 18.45
N ILE A 255 4.12 -6.12 17.79
CA ILE A 255 3.56 -4.80 18.10
C ILE A 255 3.08 -4.74 19.57
N GLY A 256 2.40 -5.80 20.04
CA GLY A 256 1.94 -5.90 21.43
C GLY A 256 3.06 -5.87 22.47
N GLN A 257 4.26 -6.41 22.13
CA GLN A 257 5.42 -6.42 23.02
C GLN A 257 6.27 -5.14 22.89
N ALA A 258 6.35 -4.55 21.69
CA ALA A 258 7.20 -3.39 21.43
C ALA A 258 6.65 -2.06 21.98
N TYR A 259 5.36 -2.01 22.31
CA TYR A 259 4.73 -0.81 22.83
C TYR A 259 4.15 -1.05 24.23
N PRO A 260 4.28 -0.09 25.18
CA PRO A 260 3.68 -0.19 26.50
C PRO A 260 2.15 -0.21 26.42
N ALA A 261 1.50 -0.76 27.42
CA ALA A 261 0.05 -0.63 27.56
C ALA A 261 -0.30 0.86 27.74
N GLY A 262 -1.32 1.34 27.03
CA GLY A 262 -1.74 2.74 27.10
C GLY A 262 -2.70 3.12 25.99
N GLU A 263 -3.28 4.29 26.10
CA GLU A 263 -4.23 4.78 25.12
C GLU A 263 -3.54 5.27 23.84
N PHE A 264 -4.20 5.05 22.69
CA PHE A 264 -3.83 5.59 21.39
C PHE A 264 -2.40 5.24 20.91
N ASN A 265 -1.97 4.01 21.09
CA ASN A 265 -0.72 3.50 20.55
C ASN A 265 -0.95 2.28 19.61
N PRO A 266 0.04 1.85 18.83
CA PRO A 266 -0.10 0.73 17.91
C PRO A 266 -0.53 -0.59 18.59
N ARG A 267 -0.13 -0.80 19.85
CA ARG A 267 -0.56 -1.96 20.65
C ARG A 267 -2.07 -1.98 20.86
N MET A 268 -2.67 -0.85 21.29
CA MET A 268 -4.12 -0.76 21.48
C MET A 268 -4.87 -1.08 20.19
N TRP A 269 -4.37 -0.61 19.04
CA TRP A 269 -5.00 -0.87 17.73
C TRP A 269 -4.88 -2.33 17.35
N ALA A 270 -3.72 -2.96 17.57
CA ALA A 270 -3.51 -4.38 17.34
C ALA A 270 -4.44 -5.24 18.23
N GLU A 271 -4.52 -4.93 19.54
CA GLU A 271 -5.41 -5.63 20.48
C GLU A 271 -6.89 -5.45 20.12
N SER A 272 -7.31 -4.21 19.77
CA SER A 272 -8.68 -3.93 19.33
C SER A 272 -9.04 -4.67 18.05
N PHE A 273 -8.11 -4.74 17.10
CA PHE A 273 -8.29 -5.50 15.88
C PHE A 273 -8.42 -7.01 16.15
N GLN A 274 -7.55 -7.56 17.00
CA GLN A 274 -7.60 -8.98 17.39
C GLN A 274 -8.90 -9.38 18.11
N ARG A 275 -9.52 -8.44 18.86
CA ARG A 275 -10.82 -8.63 19.54
C ARG A 275 -12.03 -8.25 18.68
N SER A 276 -11.82 -7.79 17.44
CA SER A 276 -12.91 -7.31 16.60
C SER A 276 -13.81 -8.46 16.13
N LYS A 277 -15.12 -8.15 16.00
CA LYS A 277 -16.09 -9.08 15.41
C LYS A 277 -15.74 -9.40 13.96
N PHE A 278 -15.18 -8.42 13.23
CA PHE A 278 -14.71 -8.62 11.86
C PHE A 278 -13.65 -9.72 11.79
N LEU A 279 -12.59 -9.63 12.60
CA LEU A 279 -11.53 -10.64 12.59
C LEU A 279 -12.08 -12.03 12.97
N ARG A 280 -12.92 -12.11 13.99
CA ARG A 280 -13.54 -13.36 14.41
C ARG A 280 -14.35 -14.03 13.28
N VAL A 281 -15.03 -13.25 12.46
CA VAL A 281 -15.80 -13.77 11.31
C VAL A 281 -14.87 -14.21 10.19
N VAL A 282 -13.91 -13.39 9.77
CA VAL A 282 -13.04 -13.70 8.62
C VAL A 282 -12.02 -14.80 8.92
N THR A 283 -11.68 -15.02 10.19
CA THR A 283 -10.82 -16.12 10.63
C THR A 283 -11.60 -17.33 11.15
N PHE A 284 -12.93 -17.33 11.07
CA PHE A 284 -13.71 -18.53 11.32
C PHE A 284 -13.42 -19.55 10.22
N PRO A 285 -12.99 -20.81 10.52
CA PRO A 285 -12.41 -21.71 9.51
C PRO A 285 -13.25 -21.93 8.25
N PRO A 286 -14.57 -22.18 8.32
CA PRO A 286 -15.40 -22.24 7.12
C PRO A 286 -15.37 -20.96 6.31
N VAL A 287 -15.45 -19.79 6.97
CA VAL A 287 -15.48 -18.49 6.31
C VAL A 287 -14.14 -18.19 5.67
N SER A 288 -13.03 -18.42 6.37
CA SER A 288 -11.68 -18.20 5.83
C SER A 288 -11.38 -19.10 4.63
N ALA A 289 -11.78 -20.38 4.68
CA ALA A 289 -11.64 -21.30 3.56
C ALA A 289 -12.54 -20.92 2.36
N ILE A 290 -13.82 -20.61 2.61
CA ILE A 290 -14.76 -20.24 1.57
C ILE A 290 -14.35 -18.92 0.91
N GLN A 291 -14.02 -17.87 1.69
CA GLN A 291 -13.60 -16.60 1.10
C GLN A 291 -12.35 -16.76 0.22
N PHE A 292 -11.37 -17.53 0.66
CA PHE A 292 -10.15 -17.79 -0.10
C PHE A 292 -10.47 -18.50 -1.43
N LEU A 293 -11.30 -19.54 -1.39
CA LEU A 293 -11.76 -20.24 -2.60
C LEU A 293 -12.61 -19.35 -3.49
N VAL A 294 -13.59 -18.64 -2.94
CA VAL A 294 -14.52 -17.79 -3.72
C VAL A 294 -13.75 -16.69 -4.45
N PHE A 295 -12.82 -16.01 -3.80
CA PHE A 295 -12.01 -15.01 -4.49
C PHE A 295 -11.18 -15.62 -5.62
N PHE A 296 -10.59 -16.79 -5.38
CA PHE A 296 -9.83 -17.48 -6.40
C PHE A 296 -10.70 -17.91 -7.58
N TYR A 297 -11.83 -18.57 -7.32
CA TYR A 297 -12.76 -19.01 -8.36
C TYR A 297 -13.41 -17.85 -9.10
N ALA A 298 -13.88 -16.83 -8.38
CA ALA A 298 -14.52 -15.67 -9.00
C ALA A 298 -13.58 -14.94 -9.97
N MET A 299 -12.30 -14.81 -9.61
CA MET A 299 -11.33 -14.12 -10.45
C MET A 299 -10.94 -14.87 -11.71
N TYR A 300 -11.11 -16.19 -11.78
CA TYR A 300 -10.65 -16.99 -12.93
C TYR A 300 -11.74 -17.68 -13.72
N ILE A 301 -12.86 -18.03 -13.10
CA ILE A 301 -13.99 -18.70 -13.79
C ILE A 301 -14.99 -17.69 -14.32
N PHE A 302 -15.21 -16.59 -13.61
CA PHE A 302 -16.13 -15.56 -14.08
C PHE A 302 -15.43 -14.64 -15.09
N ILE A 303 -15.45 -15.05 -16.38
CA ILE A 303 -14.76 -14.40 -17.49
C ILE A 303 -14.95 -12.87 -17.50
N PRO A 304 -16.18 -12.31 -17.38
CA PRO A 304 -16.34 -10.85 -17.40
C PRO A 304 -15.58 -10.12 -16.28
N LEU A 305 -15.48 -10.74 -15.10
CA LEU A 305 -14.72 -10.16 -13.99
C LEU A 305 -13.20 -10.26 -14.26
N TYR A 306 -12.74 -11.39 -14.78
CA TYR A 306 -11.35 -11.57 -15.18
C TYR A 306 -10.94 -10.55 -16.24
N GLU A 307 -11.72 -10.40 -17.32
CA GLU A 307 -11.46 -9.41 -18.37
C GLU A 307 -11.42 -7.98 -17.82
N LEU A 308 -12.37 -7.62 -16.94
CA LEU A 308 -12.37 -6.32 -16.28
C LEU A 308 -11.09 -6.10 -15.44
N MET A 309 -10.67 -7.13 -14.69
CA MET A 309 -9.49 -7.03 -13.83
C MET A 309 -8.17 -6.96 -14.60
N ILE A 310 -8.07 -7.62 -15.77
CA ILE A 310 -6.85 -7.58 -16.59
C ILE A 310 -6.81 -6.40 -17.57
N SER A 311 -7.96 -5.78 -17.88
CA SER A 311 -8.04 -4.65 -18.82
C SER A 311 -7.34 -3.40 -18.32
N GLU A 312 -7.28 -3.23 -17.00
CA GLU A 312 -6.75 -2.04 -16.35
C GLU A 312 -5.71 -2.40 -15.28
N HIS A 313 -4.67 -1.59 -15.16
CA HIS A 313 -3.67 -1.80 -14.11
C HIS A 313 -4.28 -1.80 -12.70
N ALA A 314 -5.31 -0.98 -12.45
CA ALA A 314 -6.04 -0.96 -11.19
C ALA A 314 -6.68 -2.32 -10.84
N GLY A 315 -7.16 -3.06 -11.84
CA GLY A 315 -7.67 -4.42 -11.67
C GLY A 315 -6.60 -5.38 -11.14
N HIS A 316 -5.41 -5.37 -11.72
CA HIS A 316 -4.29 -6.18 -11.21
C HIS A 316 -3.89 -5.79 -9.78
N VAL A 317 -3.91 -4.50 -9.43
CA VAL A 317 -3.66 -4.05 -8.05
C VAL A 317 -4.70 -4.64 -7.10
N ILE A 318 -5.98 -4.62 -7.48
CA ILE A 318 -7.06 -5.21 -6.68
C ILE A 318 -6.88 -6.73 -6.56
N MET A 319 -6.59 -7.43 -7.66
CA MET A 319 -6.35 -8.89 -7.63
C MET A 319 -5.20 -9.25 -6.68
N ASN A 320 -4.05 -8.59 -6.81
CA ASN A 320 -2.90 -8.82 -5.93
C ASN A 320 -3.24 -8.58 -4.46
N ALA A 321 -3.96 -7.49 -4.15
CA ALA A 321 -4.39 -7.17 -2.79
C ALA A 321 -5.35 -8.23 -2.23
N VAL A 322 -6.38 -8.60 -2.99
CA VAL A 322 -7.38 -9.58 -2.58
C VAL A 322 -6.74 -10.95 -2.33
N PHE A 323 -5.83 -11.41 -3.20
CA PHE A 323 -5.14 -12.69 -3.01
C PHE A 323 -4.23 -12.67 -1.79
N MET A 324 -3.43 -11.63 -1.59
CA MET A 324 -2.58 -11.54 -0.41
C MET A 324 -3.37 -11.46 0.90
N ILE A 325 -4.44 -10.65 0.93
CA ILE A 325 -5.25 -10.44 2.13
C ILE A 325 -6.07 -11.69 2.47
N SER A 326 -6.74 -12.30 1.48
CA SER A 326 -7.53 -13.52 1.70
C SER A 326 -6.64 -14.69 2.13
N GLY A 327 -5.48 -14.85 1.48
CA GLY A 327 -4.47 -15.82 1.89
C GLY A 327 -3.94 -15.57 3.29
N TYR A 328 -3.69 -14.31 3.64
CA TYR A 328 -3.22 -13.95 4.98
C TYR A 328 -4.22 -14.37 6.07
N PHE A 329 -5.51 -14.09 5.92
CA PHE A 329 -6.54 -14.50 6.89
C PHE A 329 -6.68 -16.03 6.96
N TYR A 330 -6.62 -16.71 5.80
CA TYR A 330 -6.68 -18.15 5.73
C TYR A 330 -5.51 -18.82 6.47
N PHE A 331 -4.27 -18.43 6.17
CA PHE A 331 -3.09 -18.99 6.82
C PHE A 331 -2.89 -18.50 8.26
N TRP A 332 -3.37 -17.30 8.59
CA TRP A 332 -3.35 -16.84 9.98
C TRP A 332 -4.19 -17.74 10.86
N GLU A 333 -5.37 -18.12 10.43
CA GLU A 333 -6.21 -19.09 11.14
C GLU A 333 -5.52 -20.45 11.26
N LEU A 334 -4.98 -20.97 10.15
CA LEU A 334 -4.39 -22.32 10.09
C LEU A 334 -3.13 -22.47 10.96
N ILE A 335 -2.15 -21.61 10.76
CA ILE A 335 -0.78 -21.79 11.30
C ILE A 335 -0.24 -20.58 12.07
N GLY A 336 -0.93 -19.42 11.99
CA GLY A 336 -0.41 -18.17 12.55
C GLY A 336 -0.21 -18.23 14.07
N PRO A 337 0.93 -17.75 14.58
CA PRO A 337 1.20 -17.69 16.00
C PRO A 337 0.50 -16.49 16.70
N ASP A 338 0.06 -15.48 15.96
CA ASP A 338 -0.68 -14.35 16.52
C ASP A 338 -2.03 -14.81 17.10
N HIS A 339 -2.43 -14.19 18.20
CA HIS A 339 -3.66 -14.54 18.91
C HIS A 339 -4.92 -14.23 18.09
N ILE A 340 -5.85 -15.17 18.06
CA ILE A 340 -7.20 -15.05 17.53
C ILE A 340 -8.18 -15.42 18.63
N GLU A 341 -9.13 -14.51 18.94
CA GLU A 341 -10.15 -14.79 19.96
C GLU A 341 -11.13 -15.86 19.46
N GLY A 342 -11.30 -16.92 20.26
CA GLY A 342 -12.17 -18.05 19.89
C GLY A 342 -11.57 -19.02 18.86
N ARG A 343 -10.25 -19.02 18.69
CA ARG A 343 -9.56 -19.93 17.77
C ARG A 343 -9.91 -21.38 18.02
N VAL A 344 -10.29 -22.10 16.99
CA VAL A 344 -10.69 -23.50 17.07
C VAL A 344 -9.49 -24.44 17.28
N THR A 345 -9.79 -25.70 17.58
CA THR A 345 -8.75 -26.73 17.83
C THR A 345 -7.90 -27.01 16.58
N ALA A 346 -6.66 -27.47 16.78
CA ALA A 346 -5.77 -27.82 15.68
C ALA A 346 -6.36 -28.91 14.76
N LYS A 347 -7.13 -29.84 15.32
CA LYS A 347 -7.82 -30.90 14.53
C LYS A 347 -8.85 -30.30 13.58
N THR A 348 -9.66 -29.36 14.06
CA THR A 348 -10.67 -28.67 13.24
C THR A 348 -10.00 -27.86 12.13
N ARG A 349 -8.91 -27.15 12.43
CA ARG A 349 -8.14 -26.40 11.41
C ARG A 349 -7.57 -27.31 10.34
N LEU A 350 -7.00 -28.44 10.75
CA LEU A 350 -6.47 -29.44 9.82
C LEU A 350 -7.59 -30.02 8.96
N ALA A 351 -8.77 -30.29 9.52
CA ALA A 351 -9.92 -30.80 8.76
C ALA A 351 -10.34 -29.80 7.67
N TRP A 352 -10.41 -28.48 7.98
CA TRP A 352 -10.74 -27.47 6.99
C TRP A 352 -9.66 -27.29 5.92
N LEU A 353 -8.38 -27.46 6.25
CA LEU A 353 -7.31 -27.55 5.27
C LEU A 353 -7.55 -28.70 4.29
N TRP A 354 -7.82 -29.88 4.79
CA TRP A 354 -8.11 -31.07 3.96
C TRP A 354 -9.35 -30.89 3.07
N VAL A 355 -10.40 -30.25 3.58
CA VAL A 355 -11.61 -29.95 2.82
C VAL A 355 -11.33 -28.94 1.69
N SER A 356 -10.47 -27.96 1.91
CA SER A 356 -10.18 -26.93 0.89
C SER A 356 -9.20 -27.38 -0.19
N MET A 357 -8.31 -28.35 0.09
CA MET A 357 -7.29 -28.83 -0.86
C MET A 357 -7.85 -29.38 -2.19
N PRO A 358 -8.89 -30.24 -2.20
CA PRO A 358 -9.45 -30.77 -3.45
C PRO A 358 -9.96 -29.66 -4.37
N PHE A 359 -10.53 -28.59 -3.83
CA PHE A 359 -11.00 -27.45 -4.63
C PHE A 359 -9.85 -26.72 -5.31
N HIS A 360 -8.72 -26.52 -4.63
CA HIS A 360 -7.53 -25.94 -5.25
C HIS A 360 -6.98 -26.83 -6.37
N LEU A 361 -6.92 -28.13 -6.12
CA LEU A 361 -6.47 -29.11 -7.12
C LEU A 361 -7.40 -29.12 -8.34
N PHE A 362 -8.73 -29.18 -8.11
CA PHE A 362 -9.72 -29.16 -9.18
C PHE A 362 -9.60 -27.91 -10.03
N MET A 363 -9.42 -26.73 -9.41
CA MET A 363 -9.20 -25.48 -10.12
C MET A 363 -7.93 -25.52 -10.98
N GLY A 364 -6.83 -26.06 -10.44
CA GLY A 364 -5.58 -26.24 -11.20
C GLY A 364 -5.79 -27.12 -12.44
N VAL A 365 -6.48 -28.24 -12.29
CA VAL A 365 -6.81 -29.15 -13.43
C VAL A 365 -7.72 -28.46 -14.45
N TYR A 366 -8.76 -27.73 -13.97
CA TYR A 366 -9.70 -27.02 -14.85
C TYR A 366 -9.00 -25.96 -15.70
N LEU A 367 -8.03 -25.25 -15.13
CA LEU A 367 -7.29 -24.20 -15.87
C LEU A 367 -6.23 -24.74 -16.84
N MET A 368 -5.91 -26.04 -16.80
CA MET A 368 -4.99 -26.70 -17.72
C MET A 368 -5.70 -27.25 -18.96
N GLN A 369 -7.04 -27.30 -18.98
CA GLN A 369 -7.86 -27.73 -20.12
C GLN A 369 -8.22 -26.56 -21.04
#